data_9d666c831d2e04d24d2853d181fbdb26
#
_entry.id   9d666c831d2e04d24d2853d181fbdb26
#
_cell.length_a   1.000
_cell.length_b   1.000
_cell.length_c   1.000
_cell.angle_alpha   90.00
_cell.angle_beta   90.00
_cell.angle_gamma   90.00
#
_symmetry.space_group_name_H-M   'P 1'
#
loop_
_entity.id
_entity.type
_entity.pdbx_description
1 polymer ?
#
loop_
_entity_poly.entity_id
_entity_poly.type
_entity_poly.pdbx_seq_one_letter_code
_entity_poly.pdbx_strand_id
1 'polypeptide(L)'
;RDNLYESTGLNGKSSLRKVNLNNGEILKVLNLNYEYFAEGLTILNDKIFQLTWRNKIGFIYDLDFNKIGSFNYNKSIEGWGLTNDGEYIYKSDGTSKIWRLNPDTLEEIDFIDVMTDKSRIKNINELEYIDGKIYANTYQQNRDVIIIINPKNGAVESVIDFTGIRNRVLNTPETDVMNGIAELNGRLFVTGKNWNKLFEVKIYSRK
;
A
#
# COMPACT_ATOMS: atom_id res chain seq x y z
N ARG A 1 21.19 -6.02 2.00
CA ARG A 1 20.41 -6.47 3.18
C ARG A 1 18.94 -6.22 2.88
N ASP A 2 18.14 -7.27 2.98
CA ASP A 2 16.73 -7.22 2.65
C ASP A 2 15.97 -6.51 3.78
N ASN A 3 15.55 -5.26 3.53
CA ASN A 3 14.77 -4.49 4.48
C ASN A 3 13.36 -4.26 3.92
N LEU A 4 12.38 -4.33 4.80
CA LEU A 4 11.01 -3.91 4.54
C LEU A 4 10.81 -2.51 5.13
N TYR A 5 10.15 -1.64 4.39
CA TYR A 5 9.66 -0.37 4.89
C TYR A 5 8.16 -0.48 5.15
N GLU A 6 7.72 -0.05 6.30
CA GLU A 6 6.34 -0.20 6.76
C GLU A 6 5.79 1.14 7.25
N SER A 7 4.59 1.46 6.81
CA SER A 7 3.80 2.58 7.32
C SER A 7 2.66 2.02 8.17
N THR A 8 2.59 2.43 9.43
CA THR A 8 1.54 1.99 10.34
C THR A 8 0.62 3.15 10.70
N GLY A 9 -0.68 2.96 10.53
CA GLY A 9 -1.71 3.94 10.89
C GLY A 9 -2.16 3.80 12.34
N LEU A 10 -2.72 4.80 12.85
CA LEU A 10 -3.49 5.03 14.07
C LEU A 10 -3.08 6.36 14.71
N ASN A 11 -4.03 7.26 14.96
CA ASN A 11 -3.72 8.56 15.58
C ASN A 11 -2.95 8.38 16.88
N GLY A 12 -1.82 9.08 17.04
CA GLY A 12 -0.92 8.98 18.16
C GLY A 12 -0.02 7.73 18.19
N LYS A 13 -0.16 6.81 17.23
CA LYS A 13 0.66 5.61 17.10
C LYS A 13 1.21 5.38 15.68
N SER A 14 0.87 6.27 14.75
CA SER A 14 1.35 6.21 13.37
C SER A 14 2.86 6.29 13.29
N SER A 15 3.46 5.45 12.46
CA SER A 15 4.91 5.43 12.30
C SER A 15 5.36 5.02 10.90
N LEU A 16 6.57 5.44 10.55
CA LEU A 16 7.38 4.90 9.47
C LEU A 16 8.43 3.98 10.08
N ARG A 17 8.58 2.76 9.57
CA ARG A 17 9.50 1.76 10.09
C ARG A 17 10.38 1.16 9.00
N LYS A 18 11.60 0.81 9.39
CA LYS A 18 12.49 -0.05 8.63
C LYS A 18 12.67 -1.35 9.42
N VAL A 19 12.34 -2.46 8.78
CA VAL A 19 12.24 -3.77 9.42
C VAL A 19 13.16 -4.75 8.70
N ASN A 20 13.86 -5.58 9.45
CA ASN A 20 14.63 -6.69 8.90
C ASN A 20 13.65 -7.77 8.40
N LEU A 21 13.67 -8.02 7.09
CA LEU A 21 12.74 -8.96 6.44
C LEU A 21 12.88 -10.41 6.95
N ASN A 22 14.06 -10.80 7.45
CA ASN A 22 14.32 -12.19 7.84
C ASN A 22 13.79 -12.54 9.24
N ASN A 23 13.72 -11.56 10.16
CA ASN A 23 13.37 -11.83 11.56
C ASN A 23 12.31 -10.88 12.14
N GLY A 24 11.86 -9.87 11.37
CA GLY A 24 10.87 -8.90 11.81
C GLY A 24 11.38 -7.84 12.81
N GLU A 25 12.69 -7.78 13.05
CA GLU A 25 13.29 -6.80 13.95
C GLU A 25 13.13 -5.38 13.39
N ILE A 26 12.63 -4.46 14.21
CA ILE A 26 12.53 -3.05 13.84
C ILE A 26 13.92 -2.42 13.97
N LEU A 27 14.51 -2.09 12.82
CA LEU A 27 15.84 -1.47 12.74
C LEU A 27 15.80 0.04 12.93
N LYS A 28 14.69 0.68 12.55
CA LYS A 28 14.47 2.11 12.69
C LYS A 28 12.97 2.41 12.74
N VAL A 29 12.61 3.42 13.53
CA VAL A 29 11.24 3.91 13.64
C VAL A 29 11.23 5.43 13.71
N LEU A 30 10.28 6.04 12.99
CA LEU A 30 9.91 7.44 13.09
C LEU A 30 8.43 7.52 13.43
N ASN A 31 8.08 8.09 14.58
CA ASN A 31 6.69 8.31 14.96
C ASN A 31 6.18 9.62 14.35
N LEU A 32 4.97 9.60 13.82
CA LEU A 32 4.29 10.81 13.33
C LEU A 32 3.64 11.57 14.49
N ASN A 33 3.39 12.86 14.27
CA ASN A 33 2.62 13.66 15.22
C ASN A 33 1.20 13.07 15.41
N TYR A 34 0.62 13.28 16.58
CA TYR A 34 -0.65 12.70 17.02
C TYR A 34 -1.82 12.92 16.05
N GLU A 35 -1.84 14.04 15.37
CA GLU A 35 -2.89 14.45 14.43
C GLU A 35 -2.92 13.62 13.13
N TYR A 36 -1.83 12.91 12.79
CA TYR A 36 -1.71 12.18 11.54
C TYR A 36 -2.05 10.70 11.72
N PHE A 37 -2.89 10.22 10.83
CA PHE A 37 -3.07 8.79 10.61
C PHE A 37 -2.29 8.42 9.36
N ALA A 38 -1.17 7.71 9.51
CA ALA A 38 -0.32 7.31 8.40
C ALA A 38 -0.98 6.19 7.58
N GLU A 39 -0.78 6.25 6.28
CA GLU A 39 -1.31 5.32 5.30
C GLU A 39 -0.19 4.84 4.37
N GLY A 40 -0.48 4.44 3.14
CA GLY A 40 0.46 3.84 2.20
C GLY A 40 1.77 4.60 2.04
N LEU A 41 2.82 3.87 1.71
CA LEU A 41 4.13 4.41 1.37
C LEU A 41 4.68 3.80 0.09
N THR A 42 5.57 4.53 -0.57
CA THR A 42 6.40 3.99 -1.67
C THR A 42 7.79 4.61 -1.63
N ILE A 43 8.75 3.95 -2.28
CA ILE A 43 10.13 4.45 -2.40
C ILE A 43 10.41 4.68 -3.88
N LEU A 44 10.84 5.89 -4.22
CA LEU A 44 11.24 6.27 -5.57
C LEU A 44 12.43 7.22 -5.49
N ASN A 45 13.50 6.94 -6.25
CA ASN A 45 14.71 7.77 -6.31
C ASN A 45 15.30 8.09 -4.93
N ASP A 46 15.48 7.05 -4.08
CA ASP A 46 16.00 7.14 -2.71
C ASP A 46 15.19 8.05 -1.77
N LYS A 47 13.95 8.32 -2.11
CA LYS A 47 13.00 9.06 -1.27
C LYS A 47 11.82 8.16 -0.88
N ILE A 48 11.40 8.28 0.36
CA ILE A 48 10.21 7.63 0.89
C ILE A 48 9.07 8.64 0.84
N PHE A 49 7.97 8.27 0.19
CA PHE A 49 6.73 9.04 0.17
C PHE A 49 5.72 8.30 1.07
N GLN A 50 5.14 9.00 2.03
CA GLN A 50 4.17 8.44 2.98
C GLN A 50 2.92 9.29 3.01
N LEU A 51 1.75 8.67 2.84
CA LEU A 51 0.45 9.34 2.89
C LEU A 51 -0.06 9.48 4.33
N THR A 52 -0.99 10.40 4.49
CA THR A 52 -1.90 10.44 5.64
C THR A 52 -3.34 10.24 5.17
N TRP A 53 -4.21 9.71 6.02
CA TRP A 53 -5.58 9.38 5.66
C TRP A 53 -6.40 10.60 5.22
N ARG A 54 -6.89 11.40 6.19
CA ARG A 54 -7.82 12.53 5.94
C ARG A 54 -7.17 13.90 5.96
N ASN A 55 -5.96 14.00 6.44
CA ASN A 55 -5.24 15.27 6.50
C ASN A 55 -4.86 15.79 5.11
N LYS A 56 -4.93 14.95 4.06
CA LYS A 56 -4.59 15.29 2.67
C LYS A 56 -3.18 15.84 2.50
N ILE A 57 -2.28 15.38 3.34
CA ILE A 57 -0.85 15.69 3.28
C ILE A 57 -0.06 14.40 3.17
N GLY A 58 0.95 14.38 2.32
CA GLY A 58 1.97 13.35 2.29
C GLY A 58 3.30 13.91 2.75
N PHE A 59 4.12 13.07 3.35
CA PHE A 59 5.46 13.40 3.80
C PHE A 59 6.50 12.76 2.90
N ILE A 60 7.64 13.44 2.77
CA ILE A 60 8.79 12.97 2.01
C ILE A 60 9.97 12.86 2.96
N TYR A 61 10.61 11.69 2.96
CA TYR A 61 11.80 11.43 3.77
C TYR A 61 12.93 10.90 2.88
N ASP A 62 14.16 11.07 3.33
CA ASP A 62 15.28 10.28 2.84
C ASP A 62 15.25 8.85 3.44
N LEU A 63 16.15 7.96 2.99
CA LEU A 63 16.22 6.58 3.51
C LEU A 63 16.69 6.50 4.97
N ASP A 64 17.18 7.62 5.52
CA ASP A 64 17.52 7.80 6.92
C ASP A 64 16.39 8.42 7.76
N PHE A 65 15.18 8.50 7.20
CA PHE A 65 13.98 9.03 7.84
C PHE A 65 14.06 10.50 8.24
N ASN A 66 14.98 11.26 7.66
CA ASN A 66 14.97 12.71 7.79
C ASN A 66 13.84 13.24 6.89
N LYS A 67 12.94 14.04 7.46
CA LYS A 67 11.88 14.69 6.68
C LYS A 67 12.49 15.77 5.79
N ILE A 68 12.38 15.59 4.47
CA ILE A 68 12.93 16.50 3.47
C ILE A 68 11.84 17.30 2.73
N GLY A 69 10.57 16.98 2.92
CA GLY A 69 9.46 17.70 2.31
C GLY A 69 8.09 17.20 2.72
N SER A 70 7.09 17.81 2.11
CA SER A 70 5.69 17.39 2.18
C SER A 70 4.95 17.86 0.93
N PHE A 71 3.82 17.24 0.64
CA PHE A 71 2.94 17.58 -0.48
C PHE A 71 1.47 17.44 -0.09
N ASN A 72 0.61 18.14 -0.82
CA ASN A 72 -0.84 18.05 -0.64
C ASN A 72 -1.48 17.34 -1.83
N TYR A 73 -2.55 16.61 -1.59
CA TYR A 73 -3.38 16.02 -2.63
C TYR A 73 -4.83 16.52 -2.46
N ASN A 74 -5.36 17.16 -3.51
CA ASN A 74 -6.59 17.93 -3.42
C ASN A 74 -7.72 17.39 -4.31
N LYS A 75 -7.40 16.58 -5.33
CA LYS A 75 -8.40 15.99 -6.24
C LYS A 75 -9.00 14.72 -5.65
N SER A 76 -8.19 13.88 -5.03
CA SER A 76 -8.64 12.67 -4.34
C SER A 76 -9.29 13.00 -2.98
N ILE A 77 -10.14 12.09 -2.51
CA ILE A 77 -10.88 12.29 -1.25
C ILE A 77 -10.05 12.00 0.00
N GLU A 78 -9.20 10.98 -0.07
CA GLU A 78 -8.34 10.49 1.03
C GLU A 78 -7.01 9.97 0.47
N GLY A 79 -6.06 9.62 1.33
CA GLY A 79 -4.85 8.88 0.98
C GLY A 79 -4.92 7.49 1.58
N TRP A 80 -4.78 6.43 0.76
CA TRP A 80 -4.83 5.04 1.22
C TRP A 80 -3.55 4.29 0.84
N GLY A 81 -3.47 3.63 -0.30
CA GLY A 81 -2.29 2.93 -0.78
C GLY A 81 -1.42 3.78 -1.70
N LEU A 82 -0.14 3.40 -1.83
CA LEU A 82 0.82 4.12 -2.66
C LEU A 82 1.83 3.14 -3.25
N THR A 83 2.05 3.24 -4.57
CA THR A 83 3.12 2.51 -5.27
C THR A 83 3.69 3.35 -6.41
N ASN A 84 4.70 2.87 -7.13
CA ASN A 84 5.24 3.55 -8.30
C ASN A 84 5.74 2.54 -9.34
N ASP A 85 5.83 2.98 -10.61
CA ASP A 85 6.41 2.23 -11.72
C ASP A 85 7.78 2.73 -12.16
N GLY A 86 8.36 3.68 -11.40
CA GLY A 86 9.60 4.37 -11.72
C GLY A 86 9.38 5.68 -12.51
N GLU A 87 8.23 5.84 -13.17
CA GLU A 87 7.86 7.03 -13.95
C GLU A 87 6.75 7.84 -13.26
N TYR A 88 5.76 7.15 -12.69
CA TYR A 88 4.64 7.76 -11.96
C TYR A 88 4.49 7.16 -10.58
N ILE A 89 3.90 7.94 -9.68
CA ILE A 89 3.41 7.45 -8.39
C ILE A 89 1.91 7.18 -8.53
N TYR A 90 1.44 6.02 -8.06
CA TYR A 90 0.04 5.61 -8.05
C TYR A 90 -0.51 5.62 -6.64
N LYS A 91 -1.66 6.28 -6.45
CA LYS A 91 -2.30 6.48 -5.16
C LYS A 91 -3.76 6.04 -5.18
N SER A 92 -4.17 5.20 -4.26
CA SER A 92 -5.58 4.89 -4.01
C SER A 92 -6.20 5.87 -2.99
N ASP A 93 -7.54 5.96 -2.99
CA ASP A 93 -8.31 6.84 -2.11
C ASP A 93 -9.59 6.18 -1.55
N GLY A 94 -9.67 4.84 -1.61
CA GLY A 94 -10.83 4.07 -1.17
C GLY A 94 -12.00 4.06 -2.16
N THR A 95 -11.95 4.81 -3.25
CA THR A 95 -12.90 4.73 -4.36
C THR A 95 -12.49 3.64 -5.37
N SER A 96 -13.04 3.68 -6.57
CA SER A 96 -12.58 2.87 -7.71
C SER A 96 -11.39 3.49 -8.44
N LYS A 97 -10.90 4.63 -7.99
CA LYS A 97 -9.84 5.37 -8.67
C LYS A 97 -8.48 5.07 -8.10
N ILE A 98 -7.51 4.91 -8.99
CA ILE A 98 -6.09 4.95 -8.68
C ILE A 98 -5.54 6.21 -9.38
N TRP A 99 -5.15 7.20 -8.59
CA TRP A 99 -4.62 8.47 -9.07
C TRP A 99 -3.17 8.32 -9.50
N ARG A 100 -2.81 8.91 -10.64
CA ARG A 100 -1.41 9.09 -11.05
C ARG A 100 -0.91 10.44 -10.59
N LEU A 101 0.24 10.45 -9.94
CA LEU A 101 0.93 11.67 -9.51
C LEU A 101 2.21 11.83 -10.33
N ASN A 102 2.52 13.08 -10.66
CA ASN A 102 3.83 13.43 -11.17
C ASN A 102 4.88 13.24 -10.06
N PRO A 103 5.99 12.51 -10.26
CA PRO A 103 6.94 12.20 -9.19
C PRO A 103 7.75 13.43 -8.72
N ASP A 104 7.88 14.47 -9.55
CA ASP A 104 8.65 15.68 -9.23
C ASP A 104 7.79 16.72 -8.53
N THR A 105 6.57 16.96 -9.03
CA THR A 105 5.64 17.97 -8.47
C THR A 105 4.67 17.40 -7.44
N LEU A 106 4.44 16.09 -7.45
CA LEU A 106 3.48 15.34 -6.63
C LEU A 106 2.03 15.77 -6.86
N GLU A 107 1.77 16.46 -7.96
CA GLU A 107 0.42 16.80 -8.38
C GLU A 107 -0.30 15.57 -8.92
N GLU A 108 -1.55 15.41 -8.54
CA GLU A 108 -2.47 14.41 -9.11
C GLU A 108 -2.81 14.81 -10.56
N ILE A 109 -2.27 14.08 -11.55
CA ILE A 109 -2.44 14.36 -12.99
C ILE A 109 -3.85 13.93 -13.42
N ASP A 110 -4.10 12.64 -13.36
CA ASP A 110 -5.32 11.93 -13.75
C ASP A 110 -5.56 10.70 -12.90
N PHE A 111 -6.46 9.84 -13.29
CA PHE A 111 -6.74 8.58 -12.58
C PHE A 111 -7.09 7.44 -13.53
N ILE A 112 -6.87 6.23 -13.06
CA ILE A 112 -7.32 4.98 -13.65
C ILE A 112 -8.59 4.56 -12.91
N ASP A 113 -9.69 4.26 -13.64
CA ASP A 113 -10.95 3.76 -13.03
C ASP A 113 -10.92 2.23 -13.05
N VAL A 114 -10.85 1.61 -11.87
CA VAL A 114 -10.67 0.17 -11.74
C VAL A 114 -12.01 -0.55 -11.91
N MET A 115 -12.06 -1.47 -12.88
CA MET A 115 -13.31 -2.14 -13.24
C MET A 115 -13.11 -3.59 -13.70
N THR A 116 -14.16 -4.36 -13.54
CA THR A 116 -14.38 -5.61 -14.26
C THR A 116 -15.27 -5.34 -15.48
N ASP A 117 -15.58 -6.38 -16.26
CA ASP A 117 -16.58 -6.32 -17.32
C ASP A 117 -18.00 -5.92 -16.84
N LYS A 118 -18.27 -6.04 -15.54
CA LYS A 118 -19.60 -5.84 -14.94
C LYS A 118 -19.72 -4.60 -14.07
N SER A 119 -18.65 -4.19 -13.38
CA SER A 119 -18.75 -3.14 -12.39
C SER A 119 -17.40 -2.51 -12.02
N ARG A 120 -17.45 -1.28 -11.47
CA ARG A 120 -16.32 -0.64 -10.81
C ARG A 120 -16.01 -1.33 -9.50
N ILE A 121 -14.73 -1.50 -9.22
CA ILE A 121 -14.24 -2.06 -7.96
C ILE A 121 -13.93 -0.92 -7.02
N LYS A 122 -14.62 -0.84 -5.90
CA LYS A 122 -14.41 0.17 -4.83
C LYS A 122 -13.54 -0.39 -3.72
N ASN A 123 -13.20 0.50 -2.78
CA ASN A 123 -12.38 0.19 -1.61
C ASN A 123 -10.98 -0.29 -1.98
N ILE A 124 -10.43 0.22 -3.09
CA ILE A 124 -9.04 -0.02 -3.46
C ILE A 124 -8.16 0.58 -2.36
N ASN A 125 -7.28 -0.24 -1.80
CA ASN A 125 -6.46 0.13 -0.65
C ASN A 125 -4.98 0.02 -0.98
N GLU A 126 -4.24 -0.84 -0.32
CA GLU A 126 -2.80 -1.01 -0.52
C GLU A 126 -2.47 -1.41 -1.96
N LEU A 127 -1.37 -0.87 -2.48
CA LEU A 127 -0.94 -1.02 -3.86
C LEU A 127 0.53 -1.46 -3.92
N GLU A 128 0.84 -2.36 -4.87
CA GLU A 128 2.22 -2.69 -5.25
C GLU A 128 2.32 -2.84 -6.77
N TYR A 129 3.35 -2.25 -7.38
CA TYR A 129 3.59 -2.36 -8.82
C TYR A 129 4.58 -3.48 -9.10
N ILE A 130 4.13 -4.51 -9.80
CA ILE A 130 4.90 -5.73 -10.08
C ILE A 130 4.76 -6.08 -11.56
N ASP A 131 5.86 -6.19 -12.28
CA ASP A 131 5.91 -6.66 -13.67
C ASP A 131 4.88 -6.00 -14.60
N GLY A 132 4.76 -4.66 -14.52
CA GLY A 132 3.85 -3.91 -15.39
C GLY A 132 2.38 -3.94 -14.97
N LYS A 133 2.06 -4.40 -13.78
CA LYS A 133 0.70 -4.48 -13.21
C LYS A 133 0.63 -3.86 -11.83
N ILE A 134 -0.53 -3.37 -11.45
CA ILE A 134 -0.82 -2.93 -10.09
C ILE A 134 -1.53 -4.07 -9.35
N TYR A 135 -0.92 -4.54 -8.28
CA TYR A 135 -1.50 -5.46 -7.32
C TYR A 135 -2.16 -4.62 -6.23
N ALA A 136 -3.41 -4.89 -5.91
CA ALA A 136 -4.15 -4.08 -4.94
C ALA A 136 -4.93 -4.93 -3.95
N ASN A 137 -4.85 -4.60 -2.67
CA ASN A 137 -5.82 -5.05 -1.69
C ASN A 137 -7.13 -4.28 -1.86
N THR A 138 -8.25 -4.93 -1.56
CA THR A 138 -9.54 -4.27 -1.39
C THR A 138 -9.96 -4.34 0.07
N TYR A 139 -10.41 -3.21 0.63
CA TYR A 139 -10.89 -3.19 2.02
C TYR A 139 -12.24 -3.88 2.12
N GLN A 140 -12.21 -5.19 2.40
CA GLN A 140 -13.39 -6.05 2.52
C GLN A 140 -13.25 -6.99 3.71
N GLN A 141 -14.22 -6.95 4.63
CA GLN A 141 -14.18 -7.74 5.86
C GLN A 141 -14.20 -9.27 5.63
N ASN A 142 -14.87 -9.71 4.57
CA ASN A 142 -15.15 -11.13 4.34
C ASN A 142 -14.29 -11.78 3.25
N ARG A 143 -13.33 -11.05 2.68
CA ARG A 143 -12.48 -11.56 1.60
C ARG A 143 -11.06 -11.05 1.74
N ASP A 144 -10.13 -11.97 1.80
CA ASP A 144 -8.70 -11.69 1.69
C ASP A 144 -8.27 -11.94 0.24
N VAL A 145 -8.25 -10.87 -0.56
CA VAL A 145 -7.92 -10.95 -1.98
C VAL A 145 -6.95 -9.85 -2.37
N ILE A 146 -6.15 -10.14 -3.40
CA ILE A 146 -5.43 -9.15 -4.19
C ILE A 146 -6.00 -9.19 -5.60
N ILE A 147 -6.37 -8.04 -6.14
CA ILE A 147 -6.73 -7.89 -7.54
C ILE A 147 -5.51 -7.43 -8.33
N ILE A 148 -5.35 -7.95 -9.55
CA ILE A 148 -4.30 -7.56 -10.48
C ILE A 148 -4.92 -6.66 -11.54
N ILE A 149 -4.44 -5.43 -11.65
CA ILE A 149 -5.02 -4.36 -12.44
C ILE A 149 -4.06 -4.00 -13.57
N ASN A 150 -4.58 -3.82 -14.77
CA ASN A 150 -3.86 -3.24 -15.89
C ASN A 150 -3.79 -1.71 -15.71
N PRO A 151 -2.59 -1.12 -15.53
CA PRO A 151 -2.47 0.31 -15.28
C PRO A 151 -2.82 1.19 -16.49
N LYS A 152 -2.92 0.63 -17.69
CA LYS A 152 -3.25 1.39 -18.91
C LYS A 152 -4.75 1.67 -19.07
N ASN A 153 -5.60 0.78 -18.55
CA ASN A 153 -7.04 0.86 -18.77
C ASN A 153 -7.91 0.57 -17.54
N GLY A 154 -7.31 0.22 -16.39
CA GLY A 154 -8.01 -0.07 -15.15
C GLY A 154 -8.71 -1.44 -15.10
N ALA A 155 -8.56 -2.28 -16.12
CA ALA A 155 -9.18 -3.60 -16.14
C ALA A 155 -8.59 -4.51 -15.06
N VAL A 156 -9.45 -5.16 -14.27
CA VAL A 156 -9.05 -6.25 -13.39
C VAL A 156 -8.83 -7.49 -14.23
N GLU A 157 -7.58 -7.93 -14.36
CA GLU A 157 -7.20 -9.07 -15.18
C GLU A 157 -7.22 -10.39 -14.41
N SER A 158 -6.99 -10.32 -13.10
CA SER A 158 -6.91 -11.53 -12.25
C SER A 158 -7.21 -11.20 -10.80
N VAL A 159 -7.50 -12.26 -10.03
CA VAL A 159 -7.71 -12.19 -8.58
C VAL A 159 -6.92 -13.29 -7.91
N ILE A 160 -6.14 -12.95 -6.90
CA ILE A 160 -5.44 -13.89 -6.04
C ILE A 160 -6.28 -14.05 -4.76
N ASP A 161 -6.69 -15.28 -4.48
CA ASP A 161 -7.52 -15.63 -3.34
C ASP A 161 -6.65 -16.12 -2.17
N PHE A 162 -6.70 -15.42 -1.06
CA PHE A 162 -6.03 -15.74 0.18
C PHE A 162 -6.98 -16.24 1.28
N THR A 163 -8.15 -16.75 0.90
CA THR A 163 -9.13 -17.28 1.85
C THR A 163 -8.48 -18.25 2.85
N GLY A 164 -8.63 -17.96 4.13
CA GLY A 164 -8.06 -18.74 5.22
C GLY A 164 -6.68 -18.29 5.72
N ILE A 165 -6.04 -17.31 5.09
CA ILE A 165 -4.73 -16.79 5.56
C ILE A 165 -4.85 -16.18 6.97
N ARG A 166 -5.98 -15.53 7.30
CA ARG A 166 -6.25 -14.97 8.64
C ARG A 166 -6.24 -16.02 9.74
N ASN A 167 -6.55 -17.27 9.44
CA ASN A 167 -6.51 -18.37 10.44
C ASN A 167 -5.07 -18.69 10.88
N ARG A 168 -4.07 -18.12 10.19
CA ARG A 168 -2.64 -18.30 10.50
C ARG A 168 -2.03 -17.17 11.32
N VAL A 169 -2.77 -16.10 11.59
CA VAL A 169 -2.33 -14.99 12.44
C VAL A 169 -2.96 -15.11 13.83
N LEU A 170 -2.35 -14.41 14.80
CA LEU A 170 -2.95 -14.30 16.13
C LEU A 170 -4.26 -13.50 16.01
N ASN A 171 -5.36 -14.14 16.37
CA ASN A 171 -6.67 -13.49 16.36
C ASN A 171 -6.86 -12.70 17.66
N THR A 172 -6.84 -11.37 17.56
CA THR A 172 -7.15 -10.44 18.66
C THR A 172 -8.34 -9.57 18.25
N PRO A 173 -8.97 -8.85 19.19
CA PRO A 173 -10.06 -7.91 18.84
C PRO A 173 -9.65 -6.84 17.83
N GLU A 174 -8.36 -6.52 17.73
CA GLU A 174 -7.80 -5.51 16.83
C GLU A 174 -7.41 -6.08 15.47
N THR A 175 -7.33 -7.42 15.30
CA THR A 175 -6.97 -8.05 14.01
C THR A 175 -8.02 -7.72 12.96
N ASP A 176 -7.58 -7.10 11.85
CA ASP A 176 -8.46 -6.59 10.81
C ASP A 176 -8.09 -7.18 9.43
N VAL A 177 -8.50 -6.54 8.36
CA VAL A 177 -8.38 -7.02 6.99
C VAL A 177 -6.94 -7.23 6.53
N MET A 178 -6.75 -8.10 5.55
CA MET A 178 -5.51 -8.19 4.79
C MET A 178 -5.23 -6.85 4.12
N ASN A 179 -4.06 -6.28 4.38
CA ASN A 179 -3.65 -4.98 3.84
C ASN A 179 -2.13 -4.82 3.98
N GLY A 180 -1.43 -4.95 2.90
CA GLY A 180 0.02 -4.89 2.81
C GLY A 180 0.51 -5.88 1.77
N ILE A 181 1.17 -5.35 0.73
CA ILE A 181 1.79 -6.09 -0.36
C ILE A 181 3.20 -5.55 -0.52
N ALA A 182 4.17 -6.41 -0.71
CA ALA A 182 5.52 -6.01 -1.08
C ALA A 182 6.15 -7.06 -1.99
N GLU A 183 6.98 -6.60 -2.92
CA GLU A 183 7.76 -7.49 -3.79
C GLU A 183 9.25 -7.24 -3.59
N LEU A 184 10.03 -8.31 -3.58
CA LEU A 184 11.50 -8.25 -3.57
C LEU A 184 12.09 -9.41 -4.37
N ASN A 185 12.73 -9.11 -5.49
CA ASN A 185 13.43 -10.10 -6.32
C ASN A 185 12.56 -11.31 -6.71
N GLY A 186 11.33 -11.08 -7.13
CA GLY A 186 10.35 -12.10 -7.50
C GLY A 186 9.67 -12.80 -6.31
N ARG A 187 9.93 -12.36 -5.09
CA ARG A 187 9.30 -12.87 -3.86
C ARG A 187 8.16 -11.95 -3.46
N LEU A 188 6.98 -12.48 -3.33
CA LEU A 188 5.79 -11.72 -2.91
C LEU A 188 5.55 -11.89 -1.42
N PHE A 189 5.32 -10.77 -0.74
CA PHE A 189 5.01 -10.73 0.68
C PHE A 189 3.64 -10.09 0.91
N VAL A 190 2.90 -10.62 1.88
CA VAL A 190 1.59 -10.09 2.26
C VAL A 190 1.41 -10.07 3.78
N THR A 191 0.68 -9.08 4.24
CA THR A 191 0.32 -8.92 5.65
C THR A 191 -1.09 -8.33 5.79
N GLY A 192 -1.48 -7.95 7.00
CA GLY A 192 -2.77 -7.31 7.28
C GLY A 192 -2.71 -6.36 8.45
N LYS A 193 -3.77 -5.59 8.64
CA LYS A 193 -3.89 -4.61 9.72
C LYS A 193 -3.89 -5.32 11.08
N ASN A 194 -2.94 -4.94 11.91
CA ASN A 194 -2.68 -5.54 13.23
C ASN A 194 -2.34 -7.05 13.19
N TRP A 195 -1.83 -7.54 12.07
CA TRP A 195 -1.33 -8.90 12.00
C TRP A 195 0.06 -8.99 12.64
N ASN A 196 0.30 -10.11 13.31
CA ASN A 196 1.60 -10.42 13.92
C ASN A 196 2.53 -11.19 12.97
N LYS A 197 2.18 -11.29 11.69
CA LYS A 197 2.94 -12.04 10.68
C LYS A 197 2.97 -11.32 9.34
N LEU A 198 4.12 -11.44 8.70
CA LEU A 198 4.33 -11.23 7.28
C LEU A 198 4.47 -12.60 6.62
N PHE A 199 3.78 -12.84 5.52
CA PHE A 199 3.84 -14.10 4.79
C PHE A 199 4.59 -13.91 3.47
N GLU A 200 5.58 -14.75 3.22
CA GLU A 200 6.07 -14.97 1.86
C GLU A 200 5.15 -15.98 1.17
N VAL A 201 4.66 -15.64 -0.02
CA VAL A 201 3.67 -16.44 -0.73
C VAL A 201 4.10 -16.77 -2.15
N LYS A 202 3.65 -17.94 -2.64
CA LYS A 202 3.77 -18.33 -4.04
C LYS A 202 2.39 -18.42 -4.66
N ILE A 203 2.24 -17.85 -5.85
CA ILE A 203 0.99 -17.84 -6.59
C ILE A 203 0.97 -19.01 -7.57
N TYR A 204 -0.13 -19.74 -7.61
CA TYR A 204 -0.37 -20.83 -8.55
C TYR A 204 -1.68 -20.57 -9.30
N SER A 205 -1.65 -20.76 -10.62
CA SER A 205 -2.89 -20.72 -11.42
C SER A 205 -3.80 -21.88 -11.03
N ARG A 206 -5.06 -21.61 -10.74
CA ARG A 206 -6.08 -22.68 -10.75
C ARG A 206 -6.33 -23.06 -12.19
N LYS A 207 -6.17 -24.36 -12.50
CA LYS A 207 -6.59 -24.95 -13.78
C LYS A 207 -8.11 -25.09 -13.82
#